data_548a380b9cdaf446940f1e4b2befde29
#
_entry.id   548a380b9cdaf446940f1e4b2befde29
#
_cell.length_a   1.000
_cell.length_b   1.000
_cell.length_c   1.000
_cell.angle_alpha   90.00
_cell.angle_beta   90.00
_cell.angle_gamma   90.00
#
_symmetry.space_group_name_H-M   'P 1'
#
loop_
_entity.id
_entity.type
_entity.pdbx_description
1 polymer ?
#
loop_
_entity_poly.entity_id
_entity_poly.type
_entity_poly.pdbx_seq_one_letter_code
_entity_poly.pdbx_strand_id
1 'polypeptide(L)'
;VSIGIGYYLSTKKIPAIYMQNSGLSNALNPLISIAHEKVYSIPLILIIGWRGSPRVKDEPQHNVKGKITEKILKLLNIKYTILRSSSDINKFDKQIKSAKKNKSIVACLIEQGTLKKSKNTKKKKDFYNLNKEFFLKNLLTNLKKNTKIISSTGYNSRELMYLREKYKYENGKDFY
;
A
#
# COMPACT_ATOMS: atom_id res chain seq x y z
N VAL A 1 -7.94 -6.99 -3.78
CA VAL A 1 -9.38 -7.13 -3.47
C VAL A 1 -9.92 -8.35 -4.19
N SER A 2 -9.79 -8.48 -5.50
CA SER A 2 -10.38 -9.59 -6.28
C SER A 2 -9.96 -10.99 -5.78
N ILE A 3 -8.68 -11.18 -5.43
CA ILE A 3 -8.20 -12.44 -4.80
C ILE A 3 -8.92 -12.69 -3.47
N GLY A 4 -9.12 -11.66 -2.64
CA GLY A 4 -9.86 -11.80 -1.39
C GLY A 4 -11.33 -12.17 -1.60
N ILE A 5 -11.97 -11.59 -2.62
CA ILE A 5 -13.33 -11.96 -3.02
C ILE A 5 -13.39 -13.44 -3.40
N GLY A 6 -12.49 -13.89 -4.28
CA GLY A 6 -12.39 -15.30 -4.68
C GLY A 6 -12.13 -16.23 -3.49
N TYR A 7 -11.27 -15.83 -2.56
CA TYR A 7 -11.01 -16.58 -1.33
C TYR A 7 -12.29 -16.74 -0.48
N TYR A 8 -13.05 -15.65 -0.29
CA TYR A 8 -14.32 -15.74 0.44
C TYR A 8 -15.34 -16.62 -0.27
N LEU A 9 -15.47 -16.51 -1.58
CA LEU A 9 -16.42 -17.31 -2.35
C LEU A 9 -16.13 -18.81 -2.25
N SER A 10 -14.84 -19.20 -2.25
CA SER A 10 -14.42 -20.61 -2.17
C SER A 10 -14.43 -21.16 -0.75
N THR A 11 -14.04 -20.37 0.25
CA THR A 11 -13.81 -20.87 1.62
C THR A 11 -14.85 -20.43 2.64
N LYS A 12 -15.65 -19.40 2.33
CA LYS A 12 -16.56 -18.68 3.25
C LYS A 12 -15.84 -18.03 4.43
N LYS A 13 -14.51 -17.97 4.43
CA LYS A 13 -13.70 -17.28 5.44
C LYS A 13 -13.48 -15.83 5.00
N ILE A 14 -13.64 -14.88 5.93
CA ILE A 14 -13.48 -13.45 5.64
C ILE A 14 -11.99 -13.13 5.50
N PRO A 15 -11.54 -12.60 4.35
CA PRO A 15 -10.15 -12.23 4.15
C PRO A 15 -9.84 -10.87 4.77
N ALA A 16 -8.62 -10.73 5.30
CA ALA A 16 -8.02 -9.44 5.60
C ALA A 16 -7.11 -9.03 4.43
N ILE A 17 -7.37 -7.86 3.87
CA ILE A 17 -6.66 -7.33 2.70
C ILE A 17 -5.85 -6.12 3.14
N TYR A 18 -4.52 -6.26 3.12
CA TYR A 18 -3.60 -5.17 3.44
C TYR A 18 -3.23 -4.40 2.17
N MET A 19 -3.32 -3.07 2.26
CA MET A 19 -2.92 -2.18 1.17
C MET A 19 -2.49 -0.80 1.70
N GLN A 20 -1.77 -0.05 0.90
CA GLN A 20 -1.64 1.38 1.09
C GLN A 20 -2.89 2.08 0.53
N ASN A 21 -3.25 3.27 1.02
CA ASN A 21 -4.40 4.02 0.48
C ASN A 21 -4.28 4.37 -1.01
N SER A 22 -3.10 4.34 -1.60
CA SER A 22 -2.93 4.41 -3.06
C SER A 22 -3.55 3.21 -3.78
N GLY A 23 -3.52 2.03 -3.16
CA GLY A 23 -4.17 0.82 -3.68
C GLY A 23 -5.70 0.87 -3.59
N LEU A 24 -6.26 1.67 -2.68
CA LEU A 24 -7.71 1.82 -2.54
C LEU A 24 -8.34 2.38 -3.84
N SER A 25 -7.69 3.32 -4.49
CA SER A 25 -8.17 3.88 -5.77
C SER A 25 -8.29 2.80 -6.86
N ASN A 26 -7.32 1.90 -6.94
CA ASN A 26 -7.32 0.79 -7.89
C ASN A 26 -8.31 -0.32 -7.50
N ALA A 27 -8.71 -0.35 -6.24
CA ALA A 27 -9.64 -1.34 -5.70
C ALA A 27 -11.12 -0.91 -5.81
N LEU A 28 -11.43 0.32 -6.25
CA LEU A 28 -12.79 0.85 -6.28
C LEU A 28 -13.73 -0.06 -7.09
N ASN A 29 -13.34 -0.44 -8.28
CA ASN A 29 -14.21 -1.23 -9.14
C ASN A 29 -14.62 -2.57 -8.49
N PRO A 30 -13.73 -3.45 -8.05
CA PRO A 30 -14.15 -4.70 -7.41
C PRO A 30 -14.86 -4.49 -6.06
N LEU A 31 -14.59 -3.39 -5.34
CA LEU A 31 -15.34 -3.06 -4.13
C LEU A 31 -16.79 -2.69 -4.45
N ILE A 32 -17.03 -1.87 -5.47
CA ILE A 32 -18.34 -1.38 -5.85
C ILE A 32 -19.13 -2.45 -6.61
N SER A 33 -18.52 -3.04 -7.64
CA SER A 33 -19.23 -3.88 -8.60
C SER A 33 -19.40 -5.32 -8.15
N ILE A 34 -18.67 -5.77 -7.14
CA ILE A 34 -18.74 -7.15 -6.65
C ILE A 34 -18.99 -7.19 -5.13
N ALA A 35 -18.10 -6.61 -4.31
CA ALA A 35 -18.16 -6.85 -2.86
C ALA A 35 -19.24 -6.03 -2.13
N HIS A 36 -19.71 -4.94 -2.71
CA HIS A 36 -20.66 -4.02 -2.08
C HIS A 36 -21.93 -4.73 -1.59
N GLU A 37 -22.48 -4.25 -0.46
CA GLU A 37 -23.70 -4.81 0.15
C GLU A 37 -24.92 -4.84 -0.77
N LYS A 38 -25.03 -3.89 -1.69
CA LYS A 38 -26.10 -3.83 -2.70
C LYS A 38 -25.87 -4.72 -3.94
N VAL A 39 -24.78 -5.49 -3.99
CA VAL A 39 -24.43 -6.36 -5.11
C VAL A 39 -24.36 -7.82 -4.62
N TYR A 40 -23.21 -8.30 -4.19
CA TYR A 40 -23.07 -9.68 -3.69
C TYR A 40 -22.85 -9.77 -2.18
N SER A 41 -22.78 -8.65 -1.47
CA SER A 41 -22.60 -8.58 0.00
C SER A 41 -21.43 -9.44 0.50
N ILE A 42 -20.24 -9.25 -0.08
CA ILE A 42 -19.06 -10.02 0.27
C ILE A 42 -18.31 -9.32 1.41
N PRO A 43 -18.21 -9.92 2.60
CA PRO A 43 -17.51 -9.32 3.73
C PRO A 43 -16.00 -9.32 3.50
N LEU A 44 -15.38 -8.15 3.66
CA LEU A 44 -13.95 -7.95 3.55
C LEU A 44 -13.46 -7.10 4.72
N ILE A 45 -12.27 -7.39 5.21
CA ILE A 45 -11.54 -6.54 6.17
C ILE A 45 -10.42 -5.83 5.40
N LEU A 46 -10.51 -4.50 5.28
CA LEU A 46 -9.47 -3.70 4.62
C LEU A 46 -8.55 -3.10 5.69
N ILE A 47 -7.28 -3.43 5.64
CA ILE A 47 -6.22 -2.85 6.48
C ILE A 47 -5.44 -1.88 5.60
N ILE A 48 -5.63 -0.59 5.81
CA ILE A 48 -5.15 0.46 4.92
C ILE A 48 -4.08 1.30 5.61
N GLY A 49 -2.83 1.19 5.14
CA GLY A 49 -1.78 2.13 5.50
C GLY A 49 -2.10 3.52 4.93
N TRP A 50 -2.36 4.48 5.80
CA TRP A 50 -2.83 5.81 5.42
C TRP A 50 -1.69 6.79 5.23
N ARG A 51 -1.16 6.86 3.99
CA ARG A 51 -0.18 7.86 3.58
C ARG A 51 -0.87 9.18 3.29
N GLY A 52 -0.19 10.28 3.66
CA GLY A 52 -0.72 11.63 3.48
C GLY A 52 -1.93 11.94 4.37
N SER A 53 -2.06 11.28 5.52
CA SER A 53 -3.12 11.61 6.49
C SER A 53 -3.00 13.08 6.91
N PRO A 54 -4.11 13.79 7.18
CA PRO A 54 -4.05 15.24 7.48
C PRO A 54 -3.21 15.61 8.71
N ARG A 55 -2.88 14.63 9.56
CA ARG A 55 -2.14 14.84 10.83
C ARG A 55 -0.65 14.57 10.71
N VAL A 56 -0.19 13.99 9.61
CA VAL A 56 1.19 13.55 9.44
C VAL A 56 1.76 14.20 8.17
N LYS A 57 2.90 14.87 8.31
CA LYS A 57 3.63 15.39 7.14
C LYS A 57 4.12 14.23 6.28
N ASP A 58 3.80 14.27 5.00
CA ASP A 58 4.17 13.23 4.04
C ASP A 58 4.58 13.86 2.71
N GLU A 59 5.07 13.05 1.79
CA GLU A 59 5.49 13.46 0.46
C GLU A 59 4.31 14.07 -0.35
N PRO A 60 4.56 15.08 -1.21
CA PRO A 60 3.51 15.80 -1.92
C PRO A 60 2.51 14.90 -2.67
N GLN A 61 2.99 13.83 -3.30
CA GLN A 61 2.16 12.88 -4.04
C GLN A 61 1.16 12.12 -3.17
N HIS A 62 1.35 12.09 -1.85
CA HIS A 62 0.43 11.44 -0.91
C HIS A 62 -0.63 12.39 -0.34
N ASN A 63 -0.42 13.71 -0.41
CA ASN A 63 -1.27 14.69 0.25
C ASN A 63 -2.73 14.65 -0.24
N VAL A 64 -2.94 14.60 -1.56
CA VAL A 64 -4.29 14.53 -2.14
C VAL A 64 -4.94 13.20 -1.78
N LYS A 65 -4.25 12.09 -1.98
CA LYS A 65 -4.76 10.74 -1.65
C LYS A 65 -5.11 10.61 -0.18
N GLY A 66 -4.29 11.16 0.71
CA GLY A 66 -4.55 11.18 2.14
C GLY A 66 -5.87 11.86 2.49
N LYS A 67 -6.10 13.05 1.92
CA LYS A 67 -7.31 13.85 2.17
C LYS A 67 -8.60 13.21 1.64
N ILE A 68 -8.52 12.45 0.55
CA ILE A 68 -9.71 11.83 -0.06
C ILE A 68 -10.00 10.42 0.48
N THR A 69 -9.07 9.77 1.19
CA THR A 69 -9.21 8.38 1.65
C THR A 69 -10.49 8.17 2.47
N GLU A 70 -10.73 9.00 3.49
CA GLU A 70 -11.95 8.89 4.29
C GLU A 70 -13.21 9.20 3.48
N LYS A 71 -13.14 10.16 2.55
CA LYS A 71 -14.27 10.52 1.69
C LYS A 71 -14.66 9.35 0.80
N ILE A 72 -13.70 8.62 0.25
CA ILE A 72 -13.95 7.40 -0.54
C ILE A 72 -14.65 6.34 0.32
N LEU A 73 -14.16 6.05 1.52
CA LEU A 73 -14.77 5.07 2.41
C LEU A 73 -16.21 5.46 2.79
N LYS A 74 -16.45 6.74 3.07
CA LYS A 74 -17.80 7.28 3.37
C LYS A 74 -18.72 7.16 2.16
N LEU A 75 -18.23 7.52 0.97
CA LEU A 75 -19.01 7.43 -0.29
C LEU A 75 -19.46 5.98 -0.58
N LEU A 76 -18.59 5.02 -0.27
CA LEU A 76 -18.86 3.59 -0.42
C LEU A 76 -19.65 2.99 0.76
N ASN A 77 -20.11 3.79 1.71
CA ASN A 77 -20.76 3.33 2.95
C ASN A 77 -19.93 2.29 3.74
N ILE A 78 -18.59 2.32 3.61
CA ILE A 78 -17.70 1.41 4.31
C ILE A 78 -17.42 1.97 5.70
N LYS A 79 -17.85 1.27 6.75
CA LYS A 79 -17.51 1.60 8.13
C LYS A 79 -16.01 1.46 8.37
N TYR A 80 -15.39 2.46 9.01
CA TYR A 80 -13.96 2.40 9.28
C TYR A 80 -13.60 2.91 10.67
N THR A 81 -12.45 2.46 11.14
CA THR A 81 -11.79 2.95 12.36
C THR A 81 -10.42 3.48 11.98
N ILE A 82 -10.05 4.65 12.51
CA ILE A 82 -8.67 5.14 12.44
C ILE A 82 -7.96 4.62 13.68
N LEU A 83 -6.95 3.78 13.49
CA LEU A 83 -6.17 3.18 14.57
C LEU A 83 -5.13 4.19 15.07
N ARG A 84 -5.29 4.66 16.30
CA ARG A 84 -4.36 5.57 16.99
C ARG A 84 -3.94 5.06 18.36
N SER A 85 -4.78 4.26 19.00
CA SER A 85 -4.60 3.76 20.34
C SER A 85 -5.08 2.31 20.48
N SER A 86 -4.78 1.69 21.61
CA SER A 86 -5.29 0.35 21.91
C SER A 86 -6.81 0.28 22.03
N SER A 87 -7.46 1.37 22.45
CA SER A 87 -8.93 1.42 22.52
C SER A 87 -9.59 1.32 21.13
N ASP A 88 -8.93 1.82 20.08
CA ASP A 88 -9.42 1.73 18.71
C ASP A 88 -9.44 0.29 18.20
N ILE A 89 -8.59 -0.58 18.73
CA ILE A 89 -8.59 -2.01 18.41
C ILE A 89 -9.94 -2.64 18.83
N ASN A 90 -10.43 -2.32 20.02
CA ASN A 90 -11.71 -2.83 20.51
C ASN A 90 -12.89 -2.32 19.66
N LYS A 91 -12.81 -1.06 19.22
CA LYS A 91 -13.80 -0.47 18.31
C LYS A 91 -13.79 -1.21 16.96
N PHE A 92 -12.61 -1.45 16.43
CA PHE A 92 -12.45 -2.15 15.15
C PHE A 92 -12.92 -3.60 15.25
N ASP A 93 -12.63 -4.31 16.34
CA ASP A 93 -13.12 -5.67 16.57
C ASP A 93 -14.65 -5.74 16.58
N LYS A 94 -15.31 -4.79 17.23
CA LYS A 94 -16.78 -4.67 17.17
C LYS A 94 -17.29 -4.46 15.75
N GLN A 95 -16.59 -3.64 14.95
CA GLN A 95 -16.95 -3.43 13.55
C GLN A 95 -16.75 -4.71 12.71
N ILE A 96 -15.67 -5.47 12.94
CA ILE A 96 -15.45 -6.76 12.28
C ILE A 96 -16.58 -7.75 12.61
N LYS A 97 -16.98 -7.86 13.87
CA LYS A 97 -18.10 -8.71 14.28
C LYS A 97 -19.41 -8.32 13.60
N SER A 98 -19.67 -7.01 13.52
CA SER A 98 -20.83 -6.46 12.80
C SER A 98 -20.76 -6.75 11.29
N ALA A 99 -19.60 -6.55 10.68
CA ALA A 99 -19.38 -6.81 9.26
C ALA A 99 -19.56 -8.29 8.91
N LYS A 100 -19.13 -9.19 9.79
CA LYS A 100 -19.36 -10.64 9.65
C LYS A 100 -20.84 -10.97 9.64
N LYS A 101 -21.63 -10.40 10.57
CA LYS A 101 -23.08 -10.62 10.67
C LYS A 101 -23.81 -10.05 9.46
N ASN A 102 -23.47 -8.85 9.04
CA ASN A 102 -24.17 -8.10 8.00
C ASN A 102 -23.58 -8.34 6.58
N LYS A 103 -22.58 -9.20 6.44
CA LYS A 103 -21.86 -9.46 5.18
C LYS A 103 -21.43 -8.17 4.48
N SER A 104 -20.79 -7.27 5.23
CA SER A 104 -20.37 -5.96 4.74
C SER A 104 -18.85 -5.79 4.79
N ILE A 105 -18.35 -4.75 4.11
CA ILE A 105 -16.95 -4.38 4.12
C ILE A 105 -16.67 -3.50 5.34
N VAL A 106 -15.52 -3.68 5.98
CA VAL A 106 -15.03 -2.82 7.08
C VAL A 106 -13.58 -2.45 6.83
N ALA A 107 -13.16 -1.25 7.23
CA ALA A 107 -11.81 -0.77 7.05
C ALA A 107 -11.14 -0.31 8.34
N CYS A 108 -9.81 -0.48 8.42
CA CYS A 108 -8.95 0.11 9.41
C CYS A 108 -7.93 1.01 8.73
N LEU A 109 -7.90 2.29 9.09
CA LEU A 109 -6.88 3.24 8.63
C LEU A 109 -5.75 3.31 9.65
N ILE A 110 -4.52 3.07 9.21
CA ILE A 110 -3.33 3.07 10.05
C ILE A 110 -2.40 4.20 9.62
N GLU A 111 -2.25 5.20 10.47
CA GLU A 111 -1.35 6.34 10.24
C GLU A 111 0.12 5.92 10.42
N GLN A 112 1.02 6.65 9.79
CA GLN A 112 2.46 6.45 9.97
C GLN A 112 2.85 6.65 11.45
N GLY A 113 3.68 5.75 11.99
CA GLY A 113 4.15 5.82 13.37
C GLY A 113 3.19 5.23 14.41
N THR A 114 1.97 4.81 14.04
CA THR A 114 1.01 4.18 14.97
C THR A 114 1.51 2.83 15.47
N LEU A 115 2.11 2.03 14.59
CA LEU A 115 2.61 0.70 14.95
C LEU A 115 4.12 0.73 15.19
N LYS A 116 4.56 0.14 16.31
CA LYS A 116 5.98 -0.04 16.60
C LYS A 116 6.55 -1.19 15.79
N LYS A 117 7.83 -1.07 15.41
CA LYS A 117 8.55 -2.20 14.78
C LYS A 117 8.62 -3.37 15.76
N SER A 118 8.36 -4.58 15.28
CA SER A 118 8.62 -5.78 16.05
C SER A 118 10.12 -5.91 16.34
N LYS A 119 10.46 -6.25 17.60
CA LYS A 119 11.86 -6.53 17.98
C LYS A 119 12.39 -7.83 17.39
N ASN A 120 11.54 -8.71 16.91
CA ASN A 120 11.85 -10.06 16.43
C ASN A 120 12.01 -10.15 14.90
N THR A 121 12.59 -9.17 14.25
CA THR A 121 13.07 -9.41 12.89
C THR A 121 14.36 -10.21 12.97
N LYS A 122 14.26 -11.56 12.96
CA LYS A 122 15.38 -12.41 12.60
C LYS A 122 15.92 -11.83 11.29
N LYS A 123 17.18 -11.37 11.27
CA LYS A 123 17.86 -11.02 10.02
C LYS A 123 17.72 -12.23 9.11
N LYS A 124 16.90 -12.14 8.06
CA LYS A 124 16.91 -13.18 7.03
C LYS A 124 18.34 -13.23 6.51
N LYS A 125 18.97 -14.40 6.53
CA LYS A 125 20.22 -14.62 5.81
C LYS A 125 19.96 -14.20 4.37
N ASP A 126 20.79 -13.26 3.90
CA ASP A 126 20.73 -12.83 2.51
C ASP A 126 21.24 -14.00 1.67
N PHE A 127 20.33 -14.66 0.96
CA PHE A 127 20.67 -15.79 0.09
C PHE A 127 21.22 -15.34 -1.26
N TYR A 128 21.21 -14.03 -1.52
CA TYR A 128 21.60 -13.48 -2.81
C TYR A 128 22.93 -12.73 -2.70
N ASN A 129 23.88 -13.11 -3.53
CA ASN A 129 25.19 -12.44 -3.63
C ASN A 129 25.11 -11.12 -4.41
N LEU A 130 24.01 -10.91 -5.15
CA LEU A 130 23.80 -9.72 -5.95
C LEU A 130 23.01 -8.68 -5.16
N ASN A 131 23.64 -7.54 -4.86
CA ASN A 131 22.95 -6.39 -4.30
C ASN A 131 22.51 -5.39 -5.40
N LYS A 132 21.56 -4.53 -5.08
CA LYS A 132 20.96 -3.60 -6.02
C LYS A 132 21.97 -2.57 -6.55
N GLU A 133 22.84 -2.03 -5.69
CA GLU A 133 23.87 -1.06 -6.09
C GLU A 133 24.82 -1.67 -7.12
N PHE A 134 25.29 -2.87 -6.87
CA PHE A 134 26.17 -3.59 -7.79
C PHE A 134 25.48 -3.84 -9.13
N PHE A 135 24.22 -4.28 -9.11
CA PHE A 135 23.44 -4.49 -10.33
C PHE A 135 23.29 -3.19 -11.14
N LEU A 136 22.84 -2.10 -10.49
CA LEU A 136 22.64 -0.81 -11.16
C LEU A 136 23.96 -0.23 -11.69
N LYS A 137 25.07 -0.38 -10.96
CA LYS A 137 26.39 0.04 -11.42
C LYS A 137 26.78 -0.70 -12.69
N ASN A 138 26.68 -2.03 -12.70
CA ASN A 138 27.00 -2.82 -13.88
C ASN A 138 26.07 -2.48 -15.06
N LEU A 139 24.78 -2.26 -14.80
CA LEU A 139 23.86 -1.82 -15.83
C LEU A 139 24.34 -0.51 -16.46
N LEU A 140 24.60 0.53 -15.65
CA LEU A 140 25.07 1.83 -16.13
C LEU A 140 26.39 1.76 -16.90
N THR A 141 27.30 0.89 -16.50
CA THR A 141 28.61 0.72 -17.16
C THR A 141 28.48 0.10 -18.54
N ASN A 142 27.51 -0.78 -18.74
CA ASN A 142 27.32 -1.55 -19.97
C ASN A 142 26.29 -0.94 -20.94
N LEU A 143 25.59 0.11 -20.55
CA LEU A 143 24.64 0.79 -21.42
C LEU A 143 25.36 1.71 -22.42
N LYS A 144 24.80 1.80 -23.63
CA LYS A 144 25.25 2.78 -24.63
C LYS A 144 24.98 4.20 -24.13
N LYS A 145 25.85 5.16 -24.48
CA LYS A 145 25.77 6.58 -24.04
C LYS A 145 24.38 7.23 -24.20
N ASN A 146 23.64 6.86 -25.22
CA ASN A 146 22.33 7.43 -25.53
C ASN A 146 21.14 6.62 -24.98
N THR A 147 21.38 5.59 -24.17
CA THR A 147 20.31 4.78 -23.60
C THR A 147 19.56 5.59 -22.55
N LYS A 148 18.24 5.70 -22.73
CA LYS A 148 17.33 6.29 -21.74
C LYS A 148 16.86 5.21 -20.78
N ILE A 149 16.82 5.54 -19.50
CA ILE A 149 16.29 4.65 -18.47
C ILE A 149 14.97 5.23 -17.95
N ILE A 150 13.94 4.40 -17.96
CA ILE A 150 12.68 4.71 -17.29
C ILE A 150 12.64 3.89 -16.01
N SER A 151 12.61 4.55 -14.88
CA SER A 151 12.58 3.89 -13.58
C SER A 151 11.28 4.18 -12.83
N SER A 152 10.85 3.23 -12.00
CA SER A 152 9.72 3.46 -11.10
C SER A 152 10.09 4.47 -10.01
N THR A 153 9.16 5.30 -9.61
CA THR A 153 9.31 6.24 -8.49
C THR A 153 9.76 5.53 -7.21
N GLY A 154 10.64 6.15 -6.44
CA GLY A 154 11.03 5.67 -5.11
C GLY A 154 12.53 5.36 -4.99
N TYR A 155 12.86 4.32 -4.23
CA TYR A 155 14.26 3.99 -3.92
C TYR A 155 15.10 3.64 -5.16
N ASN A 156 14.51 3.02 -6.18
CA ASN A 156 15.26 2.66 -7.38
C ASN A 156 15.70 3.89 -8.16
N SER A 157 14.81 4.86 -8.34
CA SER A 157 15.14 6.13 -9.00
C SER A 157 16.20 6.92 -8.24
N ARG A 158 16.04 7.03 -6.91
CA ARG A 158 17.00 7.76 -6.06
C ARG A 158 18.39 7.14 -6.11
N GLU A 159 18.48 5.81 -6.11
CA GLU A 159 19.76 5.11 -6.18
C GLU A 159 20.39 5.23 -7.57
N LEU A 160 19.58 5.17 -8.62
CA LEU A 160 20.04 5.41 -9.98
C LEU A 160 20.63 6.81 -10.15
N MET A 161 19.93 7.85 -9.66
CA MET A 161 20.44 9.23 -9.65
C MET A 161 21.77 9.34 -8.89
N TYR A 162 21.80 8.79 -7.66
CA TYR A 162 23.01 8.79 -6.85
C TYR A 162 24.21 8.12 -7.55
N LEU A 163 24.00 6.98 -8.20
CA LEU A 163 25.07 6.27 -8.89
C LEU A 163 25.55 7.02 -10.13
N ARG A 164 24.65 7.67 -10.88
CA ARG A 164 25.03 8.55 -11.99
C ARG A 164 25.90 9.70 -11.53
N GLU A 165 25.51 10.36 -10.48
CA GLU A 165 26.26 11.47 -9.88
C GLU A 165 27.63 11.00 -9.34
N LYS A 166 27.64 9.93 -8.53
CA LYS A 166 28.84 9.36 -7.91
C LYS A 166 29.91 8.93 -8.92
N TYR A 167 29.48 8.33 -10.01
CA TYR A 167 30.39 7.80 -11.04
C TYR A 167 30.49 8.70 -12.27
N LYS A 168 29.93 9.89 -12.24
CA LYS A 168 29.94 10.87 -13.34
C LYS A 168 29.46 10.28 -14.68
N TYR A 169 28.51 9.34 -14.62
CA TYR A 169 27.84 8.88 -15.83
C TYR A 169 26.93 9.99 -16.37
N GLU A 170 26.87 10.15 -17.70
CA GLU A 170 26.04 11.17 -18.33
C GLU A 170 24.62 11.15 -17.75
N ASN A 171 24.23 12.32 -17.23
CA ASN A 171 22.94 12.55 -16.62
C ASN A 171 22.09 13.39 -17.58
N GLY A 172 20.82 13.14 -17.68
CA GLY A 172 19.91 14.08 -18.33
C GLY A 172 18.94 13.50 -19.33
N LYS A 173 18.87 12.18 -19.45
CA LYS A 173 17.94 11.54 -20.38
C LYS A 173 17.10 10.43 -19.72
N ASP A 174 17.16 10.32 -18.40
CA ASP A 174 16.39 9.33 -17.65
C ASP A 174 15.06 9.93 -17.17
N PHE A 175 14.06 9.07 -17.04
CA PHE A 175 12.74 9.41 -16.47
C PHE A 175 12.58 8.70 -15.13
N TYR A 176 12.27 9.48 -14.10
CA TYR A 176 12.18 9.03 -12.72
C TYR A 176 10.75 9.07 -12.18
#